data_0f1650febcecc7ad6cbfe94ca98b5562
#
_entry.id   0f1650febcecc7ad6cbfe94ca98b5562
#
_cell.length_a   1.000
_cell.length_b   1.000
_cell.length_c   1.000
_cell.angle_alpha   90.00
_cell.angle_beta   90.00
_cell.angle_gamma   90.00
#
_symmetry.space_group_name_H-M   'P 1'
#
loop_
_entity.id
_entity.type
_entity.pdbx_description
1 polymer ?
#
loop_
_entity_poly.entity_id
_entity_poly.type
_entity_poly.pdbx_seq_one_letter_code
_entity_poly.pdbx_strand_id
1 'polypeptide(L)'
;GVWLASGASGKGLGALPGLSLVFANGALPPQRAAVPRYLDLALWLRHGSVPFTHSTNLVGALEAALAGTDWDAHIGRTARDARWLRQALRMRGLDLVAPEACACPGVASIALPPSAPSAAVAGGLERLGYEVGWRSGYLIERNWIQVALMGDYDRAALRALPAAFAAVARERAQRTGRAA
;
A
#
# COMPACT_ATOMS: atom_id res chain seq x y z
N GLY A 1 -8.70 18.63 -12.12
CA GLY A 1 -9.02 17.21 -12.05
C GLY A 1 -7.82 16.36 -12.46
N VAL A 2 -7.86 15.08 -12.17
CA VAL A 2 -6.81 14.14 -12.60
C VAL A 2 -7.00 13.85 -14.08
N TRP A 3 -5.94 14.05 -14.87
CA TRP A 3 -5.95 13.77 -16.32
C TRP A 3 -5.62 12.31 -16.63
N LEU A 4 -4.66 11.73 -15.93
CA LEU A 4 -4.23 10.34 -16.09
C LEU A 4 -3.97 9.73 -14.73
N ALA A 5 -4.45 8.51 -14.50
CA ALA A 5 -4.17 7.74 -13.29
C ALA A 5 -3.91 6.28 -13.64
N SER A 6 -3.10 5.61 -12.85
CA SER A 6 -2.87 4.17 -12.96
C SER A 6 -3.15 3.47 -11.64
N GLY A 7 -3.53 2.21 -11.72
CA GLY A 7 -3.82 1.36 -10.58
C GLY A 7 -3.51 -0.10 -10.87
N ALA A 8 -3.64 -0.92 -9.85
CA ALA A 8 -3.49 -2.36 -9.94
C ALA A 8 -4.65 -3.06 -9.22
N SER A 9 -5.11 -4.18 -9.76
CA SER A 9 -6.25 -4.94 -9.22
C SER A 9 -6.02 -5.47 -7.81
N GLY A 10 -4.80 -5.91 -7.48
CA GLY A 10 -4.45 -6.55 -6.22
C GLY A 10 -4.11 -5.60 -5.06
N LYS A 11 -4.53 -4.33 -5.14
CA LYS A 11 -4.33 -3.34 -4.07
C LYS A 11 -5.65 -2.86 -3.51
N GLY A 12 -5.93 -1.56 -3.54
CA GLY A 12 -7.17 -0.98 -2.99
C GLY A 12 -8.47 -1.50 -3.60
N LEU A 13 -8.41 -2.14 -4.77
CA LEU A 13 -9.57 -2.79 -5.39
C LEU A 13 -9.88 -4.18 -4.83
N GLY A 14 -8.99 -4.78 -4.04
CA GLY A 14 -9.24 -6.04 -3.36
C GLY A 14 -9.37 -7.28 -4.25
N ALA A 15 -8.97 -7.18 -5.54
CA ALA A 15 -9.02 -8.30 -6.47
C ALA A 15 -7.68 -9.07 -6.52
N LEU A 16 -7.63 -10.16 -7.27
CA LEU A 16 -6.39 -10.88 -7.52
C LEU A 16 -5.37 -9.96 -8.24
N PRO A 17 -4.09 -9.99 -7.84
CA PRO A 17 -3.05 -9.20 -8.51
C PRO A 17 -2.80 -9.72 -9.92
N GLY A 18 -2.47 -8.82 -10.86
CA GLY A 18 -2.10 -9.19 -12.24
C GLY A 18 -2.72 -8.30 -13.32
N LEU A 19 -3.68 -7.43 -12.99
CA LEU A 19 -4.19 -6.42 -13.91
C LEU A 19 -3.65 -5.04 -13.55
N SER A 20 -3.19 -4.33 -14.58
CA SER A 20 -2.91 -2.89 -14.51
C SER A 20 -4.09 -2.13 -15.13
N LEU A 21 -4.53 -1.08 -14.45
CA LEU A 21 -5.60 -0.21 -14.92
C LEU A 21 -5.03 1.17 -15.21
N VAL A 22 -5.50 1.78 -16.31
CA VAL A 22 -5.16 3.15 -16.65
C VAL A 22 -6.46 3.91 -16.88
N PHE A 23 -6.61 5.03 -16.19
CA PHE A 23 -7.75 5.91 -16.31
C PHE A 23 -7.29 7.19 -17.00
N ALA A 24 -7.90 7.53 -18.13
CA ALA A 24 -7.62 8.77 -18.87
C ALA A 24 -8.88 9.63 -18.91
N ASN A 25 -8.73 10.90 -18.53
CA ASN A 25 -9.81 11.89 -18.61
C ASN A 25 -9.51 12.87 -19.77
N GLY A 26 -9.97 12.49 -20.96
CA GLY A 26 -9.77 13.22 -22.19
C GLY A 26 -8.82 12.54 -23.18
N ALA A 27 -8.51 13.25 -24.26
CA ALA A 27 -7.65 12.73 -25.32
C ALA A 27 -6.20 12.61 -24.86
N LEU A 28 -5.56 11.51 -25.25
CA LEU A 28 -4.11 11.37 -25.08
C LEU A 28 -3.37 12.17 -26.15
N PRO A 29 -2.24 12.82 -25.79
CA PRO A 29 -1.43 13.52 -26.78
C PRO A 29 -0.87 12.55 -27.82
N PRO A 30 -0.55 13.01 -29.03
CA PRO A 30 0.12 12.21 -30.03
C PRO A 30 1.41 11.65 -29.48
N GLN A 31 1.65 10.38 -29.75
CA GLN A 31 2.87 9.71 -29.31
C GLN A 31 4.08 10.29 -30.07
N ARG A 32 5.10 10.74 -29.33
CA ARG A 32 6.30 11.35 -29.89
C ARG A 32 7.47 10.37 -30.09
N ALA A 33 7.39 9.20 -29.49
CA ALA A 33 8.44 8.19 -29.55
C ALA A 33 7.84 6.82 -29.82
N ALA A 34 8.60 5.92 -30.46
CA ALA A 34 8.22 4.53 -30.60
C ALA A 34 8.21 3.85 -29.23
N VAL A 35 7.07 3.37 -28.80
CA VAL A 35 6.93 2.54 -27.60
C VAL A 35 6.47 1.14 -28.00
N PRO A 36 6.77 0.10 -27.23
CA PRO A 36 6.22 -1.22 -27.44
C PRO A 36 4.69 -1.16 -27.52
N ARG A 37 4.09 -1.89 -28.45
CA ARG A 37 2.64 -1.88 -28.70
C ARG A 37 1.81 -2.14 -27.44
N TYR A 38 2.31 -2.96 -26.52
CA TYR A 38 1.66 -3.27 -25.26
C TYR A 38 1.57 -2.05 -24.32
N LEU A 39 2.48 -1.10 -24.43
CA LEU A 39 2.53 0.14 -23.64
C LEU A 39 1.92 1.35 -24.36
N ASP A 40 1.44 1.16 -25.61
CA ASP A 40 0.79 2.22 -26.38
C ASP A 40 -0.66 2.43 -25.91
N LEU A 41 -0.87 3.37 -25.01
CA LEU A 41 -2.20 3.70 -24.48
C LEU A 41 -3.17 4.15 -25.58
N ALA A 42 -2.68 4.79 -26.65
CA ALA A 42 -3.53 5.18 -27.78
C ALA A 42 -4.04 3.96 -28.55
N LEU A 43 -3.24 2.87 -28.62
CA LEU A 43 -3.70 1.61 -29.19
C LEU A 43 -4.84 1.00 -28.36
N TRP A 44 -4.69 0.97 -27.04
CA TRP A 44 -5.73 0.48 -26.13
C TRP A 44 -7.04 1.26 -26.26
N LEU A 45 -6.97 2.59 -26.29
CA LEU A 45 -8.15 3.46 -26.43
C LEU A 45 -8.85 3.29 -27.79
N ARG A 46 -8.07 3.17 -28.89
CA ARG A 46 -8.64 2.99 -30.24
C ARG A 46 -9.39 1.69 -30.38
N HIS A 47 -8.96 0.63 -29.71
CA HIS A 47 -9.65 -0.66 -29.76
C HIS A 47 -10.94 -0.69 -28.95
N GLY A 48 -11.13 0.22 -27.98
CA GLY A 48 -12.30 0.24 -27.11
C GLY A 48 -12.48 -1.03 -26.27
N SER A 49 -11.50 -1.92 -26.30
CA SER A 49 -11.45 -3.21 -25.62
C SER A 49 -10.00 -3.64 -25.47
N VAL A 50 -9.77 -4.84 -24.95
CA VAL A 50 -8.45 -5.41 -24.80
C VAL A 50 -7.84 -5.78 -26.15
N PRO A 51 -6.79 -5.10 -26.65
CA PRO A 51 -6.15 -5.41 -27.94
C PRO A 51 -5.23 -6.62 -27.91
N PHE A 52 -5.08 -7.26 -26.76
CA PHE A 52 -4.24 -8.43 -26.50
C PHE A 52 -4.98 -9.44 -25.65
N THR A 53 -4.41 -10.64 -25.46
CA THR A 53 -5.00 -11.66 -24.60
C THR A 53 -4.89 -11.30 -23.13
N HIS A 54 -5.99 -11.42 -22.39
CA HIS A 54 -6.04 -11.31 -20.94
C HIS A 54 -6.53 -12.60 -20.28
N SER A 55 -6.21 -12.75 -19.00
CA SER A 55 -6.75 -13.84 -18.18
C SER A 55 -8.20 -13.53 -17.80
N THR A 56 -9.13 -14.38 -18.22
CA THR A 56 -10.55 -14.30 -17.84
C THR A 56 -10.72 -14.40 -16.33
N ASN A 57 -9.91 -15.21 -15.65
CA ASN A 57 -9.96 -15.36 -14.19
C ASN A 57 -9.62 -14.04 -13.46
N LEU A 58 -8.63 -13.29 -13.95
CA LEU A 58 -8.27 -12.01 -13.35
C LEU A 58 -9.34 -10.94 -13.59
N VAL A 59 -9.95 -10.94 -14.78
CA VAL A 59 -11.05 -10.02 -15.10
C VAL A 59 -12.29 -10.36 -14.26
N GLY A 60 -12.66 -11.63 -14.17
CA GLY A 60 -13.78 -12.08 -13.33
C GLY A 60 -13.57 -11.80 -11.85
N ALA A 61 -12.33 -11.96 -11.34
CA ALA A 61 -12.01 -11.61 -9.97
C ALA A 61 -12.11 -10.09 -9.71
N LEU A 62 -11.72 -9.26 -10.69
CA LEU A 62 -11.90 -7.80 -10.58
C LEU A 62 -13.39 -7.42 -10.61
N GLU A 63 -14.17 -8.01 -11.51
CA GLU A 63 -15.62 -7.79 -11.59
C GLU A 63 -16.31 -8.14 -10.27
N ALA A 64 -16.01 -9.33 -9.71
CA ALA A 64 -16.57 -9.76 -8.43
C ALA A 64 -16.20 -8.81 -7.28
N ALA A 65 -14.95 -8.36 -7.21
CA ALA A 65 -14.51 -7.41 -6.19
C ALA A 65 -15.22 -6.05 -6.33
N LEU A 66 -15.38 -5.55 -7.56
CA LEU A 66 -16.07 -4.28 -7.81
C LEU A 66 -17.56 -4.36 -7.48
N ALA A 67 -18.23 -5.44 -7.85
CA ALA A 67 -19.65 -5.64 -7.61
C ALA A 67 -19.98 -5.96 -6.15
N GLY A 68 -19.08 -6.66 -5.45
CA GLY A 68 -19.28 -7.12 -4.07
C GLY A 68 -18.92 -6.10 -2.99
N THR A 69 -18.38 -4.91 -3.35
CA THR A 69 -17.87 -3.93 -2.39
C THR A 69 -18.78 -2.70 -2.32
N ASP A 70 -19.27 -2.38 -1.13
CA ASP A 70 -19.80 -1.03 -0.82
C ASP A 70 -18.62 -0.07 -0.69
N TRP A 71 -18.34 0.67 -1.76
CA TRP A 71 -17.16 1.53 -1.89
C TRP A 71 -17.19 2.72 -0.93
N ASP A 72 -18.33 3.32 -0.66
CA ASP A 72 -18.44 4.44 0.28
C ASP A 72 -18.15 3.98 1.71
N ALA A 73 -18.73 2.84 2.11
CA ALA A 73 -18.46 2.24 3.40
C ALA A 73 -17.00 1.80 3.52
N HIS A 74 -16.42 1.18 2.47
CA HIS A 74 -15.03 0.72 2.45
C HIS A 74 -14.03 1.89 2.58
N ILE A 75 -14.16 2.91 1.74
CA ILE A 75 -13.31 4.10 1.75
C ILE A 75 -13.42 4.83 3.10
N GLY A 76 -14.66 5.04 3.56
CA GLY A 76 -14.92 5.69 4.84
C GLY A 76 -14.32 4.93 6.03
N ARG A 77 -14.42 3.60 6.05
CA ARG A 77 -13.81 2.74 7.09
C ARG A 77 -12.29 2.84 7.04
N THR A 78 -11.68 2.64 5.88
CA THR A 78 -10.23 2.70 5.70
C THR A 78 -9.67 4.06 6.13
N ALA A 79 -10.32 5.15 5.77
CA ALA A 79 -9.91 6.49 6.17
C ALA A 79 -9.98 6.72 7.70
N ARG A 80 -11.02 6.22 8.36
CA ARG A 80 -11.15 6.30 9.84
C ARG A 80 -10.08 5.46 10.54
N ASP A 81 -9.91 4.21 10.12
CA ASP A 81 -8.94 3.30 10.74
C ASP A 81 -7.51 3.78 10.51
N ALA A 82 -7.19 4.33 9.35
CA ALA A 82 -5.89 4.92 9.05
C ALA A 82 -5.57 6.14 9.91
N ARG A 83 -6.50 7.08 10.08
CA ARG A 83 -6.31 8.23 10.97
C ARG A 83 -6.06 7.77 12.41
N TRP A 84 -6.88 6.85 12.90
CA TRP A 84 -6.71 6.27 14.22
C TRP A 84 -5.33 5.59 14.38
N LEU A 85 -4.93 4.76 13.41
CA LEU A 85 -3.64 4.07 13.43
C LEU A 85 -2.47 5.05 13.51
N ARG A 86 -2.45 6.06 12.63
CA ARG A 86 -1.39 7.07 12.62
C ARG A 86 -1.32 7.84 13.95
N GLN A 87 -2.46 8.23 14.50
CA GLN A 87 -2.50 8.87 15.83
C GLN A 87 -1.95 7.93 16.91
N ALA A 88 -2.39 6.69 16.94
CA ALA A 88 -1.95 5.71 17.93
C ALA A 88 -0.46 5.39 17.85
N LEU A 89 0.14 5.39 16.64
CA LEU A 89 1.57 5.24 16.41
C LEU A 89 2.35 6.47 16.92
N ARG A 90 1.90 7.69 16.58
CA ARG A 90 2.52 8.94 17.07
C ARG A 90 2.51 9.04 18.60
N MET A 91 1.40 8.70 19.24
CA MET A 91 1.30 8.69 20.72
C MET A 91 2.29 7.72 21.39
N ARG A 92 2.86 6.79 20.62
CA ARG A 92 3.88 5.84 21.10
C ARG A 92 5.31 6.23 20.69
N GLY A 93 5.47 7.43 20.13
CA GLY A 93 6.77 7.97 19.74
C GLY A 93 7.30 7.40 18.41
N LEU A 94 6.42 6.85 17.56
CA LEU A 94 6.80 6.37 16.24
C LEU A 94 6.65 7.50 15.21
N ASP A 95 7.68 7.69 14.39
CA ASP A 95 7.74 8.76 13.40
C ASP A 95 7.04 8.35 12.09
N LEU A 96 6.05 9.13 11.67
CA LEU A 96 5.32 8.91 10.42
C LEU A 96 5.89 9.77 9.32
N VAL A 97 6.26 9.12 8.22
CA VAL A 97 6.88 9.77 7.06
C VAL A 97 5.99 10.82 6.41
N ALA A 98 4.68 10.54 6.29
CA ALA A 98 3.75 11.46 5.65
C ALA A 98 3.07 12.39 6.66
N PRO A 99 3.06 13.72 6.41
CA PRO A 99 2.20 14.65 7.15
C PRO A 99 0.72 14.27 7.00
N GLU A 100 -0.08 14.53 8.02
CA GLU A 100 -1.50 14.13 8.04
C GLU A 100 -2.30 14.72 6.86
N ALA A 101 -1.96 15.94 6.44
CA ALA A 101 -2.66 16.64 5.35
C ALA A 101 -2.53 15.95 3.98
N CYS A 102 -1.49 15.13 3.77
CA CYS A 102 -1.26 14.41 2.51
C CYS A 102 -1.07 12.90 2.70
N ALA A 103 -1.40 12.38 3.89
CA ALA A 103 -1.25 10.95 4.18
C ALA A 103 -2.29 10.11 3.43
N CYS A 104 -1.80 9.11 2.70
CA CYS A 104 -2.66 8.13 2.03
C CYS A 104 -3.42 7.29 3.08
N PRO A 105 -4.75 7.13 2.95
CA PRO A 105 -5.50 6.25 3.85
C PRO A 105 -5.10 4.78 3.76
N GLY A 106 -4.66 4.33 2.60
CA GLY A 106 -4.35 2.92 2.37
C GLY A 106 -3.02 2.44 2.95
N VAL A 107 -2.09 3.36 3.31
CA VAL A 107 -0.74 2.99 3.77
C VAL A 107 -0.21 3.99 4.80
N ALA A 108 0.31 3.48 5.91
CA ALA A 108 1.09 4.25 6.86
C ALA A 108 2.56 3.84 6.79
N SER A 109 3.45 4.78 6.47
CA SER A 109 4.90 4.57 6.45
C SER A 109 5.51 5.12 7.73
N ILE A 110 6.32 4.30 8.40
CA ILE A 110 6.96 4.59 9.68
C ILE A 110 8.47 4.63 9.45
N ALA A 111 9.11 5.73 9.81
CA ALA A 111 10.57 5.84 9.85
C ALA A 111 11.10 5.30 11.17
N LEU A 112 12.14 4.49 11.10
CA LEU A 112 12.79 3.92 12.28
C LEU A 112 14.16 4.55 12.50
N PRO A 113 14.61 4.71 13.75
CA PRO A 113 15.97 5.18 14.03
C PRO A 113 17.01 4.11 13.61
N PRO A 114 18.25 4.50 13.34
CA PRO A 114 19.31 3.55 12.98
C PRO A 114 19.52 2.43 14.00
N SER A 115 19.24 2.69 15.28
CA SER A 115 19.32 1.70 16.36
C SER A 115 18.23 0.62 16.29
N ALA A 116 17.18 0.79 15.48
CA ALA A 116 16.10 -0.17 15.28
C ALA A 116 15.98 -0.52 13.79
N PRO A 117 16.82 -1.42 13.25
CA PRO A 117 16.78 -1.79 11.84
C PRO A 117 15.41 -2.34 11.43
N SER A 118 14.86 -1.87 10.30
CA SER A 118 13.53 -2.23 9.82
C SER A 118 13.34 -3.74 9.66
N ALA A 119 14.35 -4.45 9.17
CA ALA A 119 14.32 -5.91 9.06
C ALA A 119 14.16 -6.60 10.43
N ALA A 120 14.87 -6.12 11.47
CA ALA A 120 14.80 -6.68 12.80
C ALA A 120 13.47 -6.41 13.48
N VAL A 121 12.92 -5.19 13.28
CA VAL A 121 11.60 -4.80 13.79
C VAL A 121 10.50 -5.58 13.09
N ALA A 122 10.54 -5.66 11.76
CA ALA A 122 9.56 -6.42 10.97
C ALA A 122 9.57 -7.91 11.34
N GLY A 123 10.75 -8.54 11.47
CA GLY A 123 10.85 -9.92 11.94
C GLY A 123 10.34 -10.12 13.38
N GLY A 124 10.40 -9.08 14.23
CA GLY A 124 9.76 -9.08 15.54
C GLY A 124 8.24 -9.05 15.45
N LEU A 125 7.68 -8.24 14.56
CA LEU A 125 6.24 -8.14 14.30
C LEU A 125 5.69 -9.42 13.65
N GLU A 126 6.43 -10.02 12.71
CA GLU A 126 6.06 -11.28 12.07
C GLU A 126 5.88 -12.42 13.10
N ARG A 127 6.75 -12.51 14.12
CA ARG A 127 6.59 -13.48 15.21
C ARG A 127 5.34 -13.25 16.07
N LEU A 128 4.80 -12.04 16.05
CA LEU A 128 3.53 -11.69 16.71
C LEU A 128 2.32 -11.82 15.77
N GLY A 129 2.53 -12.34 14.54
CA GLY A 129 1.47 -12.54 13.56
C GLY A 129 1.15 -11.33 12.68
N TYR A 130 2.00 -10.28 12.68
CA TYR A 130 1.81 -9.11 11.82
C TYR A 130 2.71 -9.17 10.59
N GLU A 131 2.12 -9.21 9.42
CA GLU A 131 2.84 -9.04 8.17
C GLU A 131 2.85 -7.56 7.77
N VAL A 132 4.05 -6.98 7.64
CA VAL A 132 4.26 -5.57 7.30
C VAL A 132 5.17 -5.42 6.09
N GLY A 133 5.01 -4.33 5.34
CA GLY A 133 5.87 -4.03 4.19
C GLY A 133 7.22 -3.47 4.61
N TRP A 134 8.33 -4.14 4.23
CA TRP A 134 9.69 -3.66 4.52
C TRP A 134 10.75 -4.14 3.51
N ARG A 135 10.45 -5.19 2.72
CA ARG A 135 11.44 -5.93 1.92
C ARG A 135 11.87 -5.25 0.61
N SER A 136 11.23 -4.16 0.19
CA SER A 136 11.69 -3.44 -1.00
C SER A 136 13.00 -2.71 -0.75
N GLY A 137 13.88 -2.61 -1.76
CA GLY A 137 15.13 -1.86 -1.65
C GLY A 137 14.88 -0.42 -1.16
N TYR A 138 13.85 0.22 -1.68
CA TYR A 138 13.43 1.57 -1.27
C TYR A 138 13.16 1.70 0.24
N LEU A 139 12.48 0.73 0.85
CA LEU A 139 12.17 0.75 2.28
C LEU A 139 13.39 0.40 3.14
N ILE A 140 14.19 -0.57 2.69
CA ILE A 140 15.41 -1.00 3.38
C ILE A 140 16.41 0.15 3.48
N GLU A 141 16.70 0.83 2.37
CA GLU A 141 17.63 1.98 2.32
C GLU A 141 17.23 3.11 3.26
N ARG A 142 15.93 3.31 3.47
CA ARG A 142 15.38 4.37 4.33
C ARG A 142 15.14 3.94 5.76
N ASN A 143 15.31 2.68 6.06
CA ASN A 143 14.94 2.08 7.34
C ASN A 143 13.46 2.30 7.69
N TRP A 144 12.56 2.09 6.72
CA TRP A 144 11.12 2.30 6.86
C TRP A 144 10.36 0.99 6.88
N ILE A 145 9.21 1.01 7.58
CA ILE A 145 8.19 -0.04 7.56
C ILE A 145 6.87 0.56 7.10
N GLN A 146 6.10 -0.20 6.33
CA GLN A 146 4.76 0.18 5.89
C GLN A 146 3.70 -0.75 6.48
N VAL A 147 2.63 -0.17 7.01
CA VAL A 147 1.40 -0.86 7.37
C VAL A 147 0.36 -0.55 6.30
N ALA A 148 -0.11 -1.58 5.60
CA ALA A 148 -1.12 -1.48 4.56
C ALA A 148 -2.51 -1.76 5.13
N LEU A 149 -3.49 -0.92 4.76
CA LEU A 149 -4.91 -1.04 5.11
C LEU A 149 -5.78 -1.21 3.85
N MET A 150 -5.19 -1.74 2.77
CA MET A 150 -5.84 -1.85 1.46
C MET A 150 -6.65 -3.12 1.27
N GLY A 151 -6.52 -4.12 2.14
CA GLY A 151 -7.26 -5.36 2.07
C GLY A 151 -8.18 -5.54 3.28
N ASP A 152 -8.68 -6.74 3.43
CA ASP A 152 -9.35 -7.13 4.66
C ASP A 152 -8.32 -7.36 5.77
N TYR A 153 -8.63 -6.86 6.94
CA TYR A 153 -7.80 -7.01 8.13
C TYR A 153 -8.66 -7.16 9.39
N ASP A 154 -8.13 -7.91 10.35
CA ASP A 154 -8.74 -8.01 11.67
C ASP A 154 -8.58 -6.68 12.43
N ARG A 155 -9.71 -6.08 12.81
CA ARG A 155 -9.73 -4.82 13.56
C ARG A 155 -9.18 -4.95 14.97
N ALA A 156 -9.29 -6.11 15.60
CA ALA A 156 -8.68 -6.33 16.91
C ALA A 156 -7.16 -6.36 16.80
N ALA A 157 -6.62 -7.07 15.80
CA ALA A 157 -5.19 -7.05 15.49
C ALA A 157 -4.70 -5.64 15.13
N LEU A 158 -5.45 -4.87 14.32
CA LEU A 158 -5.11 -3.48 14.03
C LEU A 158 -5.04 -2.62 15.29
N ARG A 159 -5.97 -2.81 16.24
CA ARG A 159 -5.97 -2.06 17.51
C ARG A 159 -4.79 -2.40 18.41
N ALA A 160 -4.30 -3.63 18.38
CA ALA A 160 -3.15 -4.08 19.15
C ALA A 160 -1.80 -3.67 18.52
N LEU A 161 -1.75 -3.53 17.18
CA LEU A 161 -0.53 -3.28 16.42
C LEU A 161 0.33 -2.10 16.93
N PRO A 162 -0.20 -0.90 17.25
CA PRO A 162 0.65 0.20 17.70
C PRO A 162 1.44 -0.08 18.97
N ALA A 163 0.85 -0.84 19.90
CA ALA A 163 1.54 -1.23 21.13
C ALA A 163 2.62 -2.27 20.85
N ALA A 164 2.30 -3.30 20.06
CA ALA A 164 3.24 -4.32 19.63
C ALA A 164 4.42 -3.70 18.86
N PHE A 165 4.14 -2.81 17.92
CA PHE A 165 5.16 -2.14 17.12
C PHE A 165 6.13 -1.34 17.99
N ALA A 166 5.62 -0.51 18.90
CA ALA A 166 6.46 0.29 19.78
C ALA A 166 7.29 -0.58 20.75
N ALA A 167 6.75 -1.68 21.23
CA ALA A 167 7.49 -2.62 22.10
C ALA A 167 8.65 -3.28 21.36
N VAL A 168 8.39 -3.81 20.16
CA VAL A 168 9.40 -4.43 19.31
C VAL A 168 10.49 -3.43 18.90
N ALA A 169 10.11 -2.23 18.47
CA ALA A 169 11.07 -1.20 18.07
C ALA A 169 12.01 -0.80 19.22
N ARG A 170 11.47 -0.61 20.43
CA ARG A 170 12.27 -0.32 21.63
C ARG A 170 13.21 -1.46 22.00
N GLU A 171 12.73 -2.70 21.99
CA GLU A 171 13.56 -3.88 22.27
C GLU A 171 14.76 -3.96 21.32
N ARG A 172 14.53 -3.72 20.02
CA ARG A 172 15.60 -3.75 19.02
C ARG A 172 16.60 -2.63 19.21
N ALA A 173 16.14 -1.42 19.48
CA ALA A 173 17.02 -0.29 19.77
C ALA A 173 17.94 -0.54 20.98
N GLN A 174 17.39 -1.12 22.05
CA GLN A 174 18.17 -1.44 23.27
C GLN A 174 19.23 -2.52 23.02
N ARG A 175 18.91 -3.54 22.21
CA ARG A 175 19.86 -4.61 21.86
C ARG A 175 21.02 -4.08 21.03
N THR A 176 20.76 -3.21 20.07
CA THR A 176 21.80 -2.58 19.24
C THR A 176 22.71 -1.69 20.08
N GLY A 177 22.17 -0.90 21.01
CA GLY A 177 22.96 -0.04 21.90
C GLY A 177 23.79 -0.79 22.94
N ARG A 178 23.53 -2.09 23.21
CA ARG A 178 24.36 -2.94 24.10
C ARG A 178 25.46 -3.67 23.36
N ALA A 179 25.40 -3.74 22.03
CA ALA A 179 26.37 -4.45 21.19
C ALA A 179 27.41 -3.50 20.56
N ALA A 180 27.23 -2.19 20.72
CA ALA A 180 28.16 -1.13 20.31
C ALA A 180 28.98 -0.64 21.50
#